data_2750f896017db204796b126ba914654f
#
_entry.id   2750f896017db204796b126ba914654f
#
_cell.length_a   1.000
_cell.length_b   1.000
_cell.length_c   1.000
_cell.angle_alpha   90.00
_cell.angle_beta   90.00
_cell.angle_gamma   90.00
#
_symmetry.space_group_name_H-M   'P 1'
#
loop_
_entity.id
_entity.type
_entity.pdbx_description
1 polymer ?
#
loop_
_entity_poly.entity_id
_entity_poly.type
_entity_poly.pdbx_seq_one_letter_code
_entity_poly.pdbx_strand_id
1 'polypeptide(L)'
;MSGTVAERREAKIASIVDVAWELAREHGIAGISLHALAREVGMRQPSLYEYFDSKYALYDAMFADGNRQLLERFNALQLPRDARAALKKYLKAYVSFAMEDPARCELLFQRHIPGFAPSPESYALAEAALGGAVKLMHEAGVVDQGDIDCVVAMTAGLMDAQMSNDPGGNRWTRHLNRLVDLLIDDAITRSIRT
;
A
#
# COMPACT_ATOMS: atom_id res chain seq x y z
N MET A 1 -12.87 21.15 23.65
CA MET A 1 -11.81 20.43 24.39
C MET A 1 -10.49 20.74 23.70
N SER A 2 -9.53 21.32 24.41
CA SER A 2 -8.23 21.71 23.83
C SER A 2 -7.33 20.48 23.83
N GLY A 3 -7.01 19.93 22.66
CA GLY A 3 -6.08 18.80 22.52
C GLY A 3 -4.68 19.14 23.04
N THR A 4 -3.93 18.11 23.43
CA THR A 4 -2.53 18.23 23.86
C THR A 4 -1.65 18.82 22.76
N VAL A 5 -0.46 19.27 23.09
CA VAL A 5 0.53 19.76 22.09
C VAL A 5 0.87 18.66 21.10
N ALA A 6 0.98 17.41 21.57
CA ALA A 6 1.26 16.25 20.72
C ALA A 6 0.13 15.99 19.72
N GLU A 7 -1.13 15.97 20.17
CA GLU A 7 -2.30 15.77 19.30
C GLU A 7 -2.42 16.86 18.22
N ARG A 8 -2.12 18.12 18.58
CA ARG A 8 -2.11 19.23 17.62
C ARG A 8 -0.99 19.08 16.60
N ARG A 9 0.18 18.58 17.01
CA ARG A 9 1.32 18.32 16.11
C ARG A 9 0.98 17.18 15.14
N GLU A 10 0.38 16.10 15.62
CA GLU A 10 -0.05 14.96 14.80
C GLU A 10 -1.13 15.37 13.78
N ALA A 11 -2.14 16.12 14.22
CA ALA A 11 -3.17 16.65 13.32
C ALA A 11 -2.57 17.57 12.24
N LYS A 12 -1.55 18.37 12.58
CA LYS A 12 -0.85 19.21 11.61
C LYS A 12 -0.04 18.39 10.62
N ILE A 13 0.66 17.34 11.08
CA ILE A 13 1.38 16.39 10.20
C ILE A 13 0.39 15.74 9.23
N ALA A 14 -0.73 15.23 9.72
CA ALA A 14 -1.76 14.63 8.87
C ALA A 14 -2.24 15.59 7.78
N SER A 15 -2.57 16.83 8.16
CA SER A 15 -2.97 17.87 7.20
C SER A 15 -1.90 18.19 6.15
N ILE A 16 -0.63 18.14 6.50
CA ILE A 16 0.47 18.36 5.55
C ILE A 16 0.61 17.14 4.61
N VAL A 17 0.45 15.94 5.14
CA VAL A 17 0.48 14.68 4.36
C VAL A 17 -0.67 14.63 3.35
N ASP A 18 -1.87 15.10 3.71
CA ASP A 18 -3.01 15.19 2.80
C ASP A 18 -2.67 16.07 1.57
N VAL A 19 -2.12 17.26 1.82
CA VAL A 19 -1.70 18.17 0.73
C VAL A 19 -0.54 17.57 -0.07
N ALA A 20 0.37 16.84 0.57
CA ALA A 20 1.45 16.16 -0.14
C ALA A 20 0.93 15.08 -1.09
N TRP A 21 -0.13 14.35 -0.71
CA TRP A 21 -0.82 13.42 -1.61
C TRP A 21 -1.48 14.13 -2.80
N GLU A 22 -2.08 15.30 -2.60
CA GLU A 22 -2.64 16.11 -3.71
C GLU A 22 -1.54 16.51 -4.70
N LEU A 23 -0.41 17.04 -4.22
CA LEU A 23 0.74 17.37 -5.05
C LEU A 23 1.34 16.15 -5.76
N ALA A 24 1.33 14.98 -5.10
CA ALA A 24 1.78 13.73 -5.69
C ALA A 24 0.89 13.30 -6.87
N ARG A 25 -0.42 13.47 -6.76
CA ARG A 25 -1.36 13.16 -7.86
C ARG A 25 -1.19 14.08 -9.05
N GLU A 26 -0.83 15.35 -8.82
CA GLU A 26 -0.64 16.32 -9.91
C GLU A 26 0.73 16.20 -10.59
N HIS A 27 1.78 15.92 -9.81
CA HIS A 27 3.16 16.07 -10.28
C HIS A 27 3.99 14.78 -10.19
N GLY A 28 3.39 13.67 -9.76
CA GLY A 28 4.08 12.43 -9.41
C GLY A 28 4.84 12.53 -8.07
N ILE A 29 5.18 11.41 -7.48
CA ILE A 29 5.89 11.35 -6.18
C ILE A 29 7.25 12.06 -6.27
N ALA A 30 8.00 11.83 -7.34
CA ALA A 30 9.30 12.48 -7.54
C ALA A 30 9.19 14.01 -7.67
N GLY A 31 8.06 14.50 -8.21
CA GLY A 31 7.79 15.92 -8.43
C GLY A 31 7.46 16.74 -7.19
N ILE A 32 7.16 16.11 -6.05
CA ILE A 32 6.90 16.84 -4.80
C ILE A 32 8.15 17.61 -4.38
N SER A 33 7.99 18.91 -4.06
CA SER A 33 9.03 19.73 -3.44
C SER A 33 8.56 20.29 -2.11
N LEU A 34 9.43 20.31 -1.10
CA LEU A 34 9.11 20.90 0.21
C LEU A 34 8.78 22.39 0.11
N HIS A 35 9.34 23.08 -0.89
CA HIS A 35 9.02 24.48 -1.14
C HIS A 35 7.58 24.67 -1.66
N ALA A 36 7.16 23.86 -2.63
CA ALA A 36 5.78 23.88 -3.14
C ALA A 36 4.80 23.48 -2.04
N LEU A 37 5.11 22.40 -1.29
CA LEU A 37 4.29 21.95 -0.18
C LEU A 37 4.11 23.03 0.90
N ALA A 38 5.19 23.72 1.30
CA ALA A 38 5.10 24.81 2.28
C ALA A 38 4.13 25.90 1.83
N ARG A 39 4.19 26.28 0.54
CA ARG A 39 3.28 27.27 -0.04
C ARG A 39 1.83 26.81 0.00
N GLU A 40 1.55 25.58 -0.40
CA GLU A 40 0.18 25.02 -0.45
C GLU A 40 -0.44 24.88 0.95
N VAL A 41 0.36 24.52 1.97
CA VAL A 41 -0.13 24.44 3.37
C VAL A 41 -0.12 25.80 4.10
N GLY A 42 0.22 26.92 3.39
CA GLY A 42 0.25 28.26 3.94
C GLY A 42 1.35 28.50 4.99
N MET A 43 2.47 27.76 4.88
CA MET A 43 3.60 27.84 5.82
C MET A 43 4.83 28.43 5.15
N ARG A 44 5.73 29.05 5.98
CA ARG A 44 7.08 29.33 5.53
C ARG A 44 7.89 28.04 5.48
N GLN A 45 8.80 27.91 4.53
CA GLN A 45 9.61 26.70 4.37
C GLN A 45 10.40 26.31 5.66
N PRO A 46 11.01 27.23 6.43
CA PRO A 46 11.64 26.87 7.70
C PRO A 46 10.69 26.21 8.72
N SER A 47 9.43 26.67 8.76
CA SER A 47 8.43 26.06 9.65
C SER A 47 7.99 24.67 9.20
N LEU A 48 8.06 24.35 7.90
CA LEU A 48 7.81 23.00 7.41
C LEU A 48 8.92 22.04 7.86
N TYR A 49 10.18 22.51 7.92
CA TYR A 49 11.32 21.69 8.41
C TYR A 49 11.22 21.33 9.90
N GLU A 50 10.39 22.01 10.69
CA GLU A 50 10.08 21.61 12.08
C GLU A 50 9.23 20.31 12.12
N TYR A 51 8.55 19.97 11.03
CA TYR A 51 7.74 18.75 10.89
C TYR A 51 8.46 17.66 10.09
N PHE A 52 9.17 18.04 9.03
CA PHE A 52 9.86 17.11 8.12
C PHE A 52 11.25 17.66 7.81
N ASP A 53 12.27 17.09 8.41
CA ASP A 53 13.68 17.51 8.26
C ASP A 53 14.24 17.24 6.85
N SER A 54 13.58 16.40 6.08
CA SER A 54 13.96 16.05 4.73
C SER A 54 12.75 15.64 3.88
N LYS A 55 12.95 15.56 2.57
CA LYS A 55 11.96 15.00 1.65
C LYS A 55 11.69 13.51 1.94
N TYR A 56 12.69 12.78 2.41
CA TYR A 56 12.53 11.38 2.80
C TYR A 56 11.69 11.21 4.07
N ALA A 57 11.80 12.13 5.04
CA ALA A 57 10.91 12.14 6.21
C ALA A 57 9.45 12.39 5.82
N LEU A 58 9.19 13.24 4.81
CA LEU A 58 7.85 13.40 4.25
C LEU A 58 7.38 12.12 3.57
N TYR A 59 8.21 11.48 2.76
CA TYR A 59 7.85 10.22 2.10
C TYR A 59 7.58 9.09 3.11
N ASP A 60 8.32 9.05 4.21
CA ASP A 60 8.09 8.07 5.28
C ASP A 60 6.73 8.28 5.95
N ALA A 61 6.37 9.53 6.24
CA ALA A 61 5.04 9.86 6.78
C ALA A 61 3.91 9.54 5.79
N MET A 62 4.09 9.81 4.49
CA MET A 62 3.15 9.42 3.44
C MET A 62 3.04 7.91 3.30
N PHE A 63 4.16 7.18 3.38
CA PHE A 63 4.19 5.72 3.35
C PHE A 63 3.43 5.12 4.53
N ALA A 64 3.66 5.63 5.74
CA ALA A 64 2.93 5.22 6.94
C ALA A 64 1.42 5.51 6.82
N ASP A 65 1.07 6.68 6.30
CA ASP A 65 -0.32 7.10 6.10
C ASP A 65 -1.03 6.21 5.10
N GLY A 66 -0.46 5.98 3.93
CA GLY A 66 -1.04 5.11 2.91
C GLY A 66 -1.23 3.67 3.40
N ASN A 67 -0.27 3.12 4.17
CA ASN A 67 -0.43 1.78 4.75
C ASN A 67 -1.49 1.75 5.87
N ARG A 68 -1.68 2.82 6.67
CA ARG A 68 -2.79 2.92 7.62
C ARG A 68 -4.14 2.88 6.89
N GLN A 69 -4.30 3.66 5.82
CA GLN A 69 -5.50 3.63 4.98
C GLN A 69 -5.78 2.23 4.41
N LEU A 70 -4.74 1.50 3.99
CA LEU A 70 -4.87 0.12 3.51
C LEU A 70 -5.34 -0.82 4.62
N LEU A 71 -4.75 -0.74 5.81
CA LEU A 71 -5.14 -1.55 6.97
C LEU A 71 -6.58 -1.24 7.41
N GLU A 72 -6.99 0.03 7.42
CA GLU A 72 -8.38 0.42 7.70
C GLU A 72 -9.34 -0.21 6.70
N ARG A 73 -8.98 -0.21 5.40
CA ARG A 73 -9.76 -0.89 4.36
C ARG A 73 -9.88 -2.38 4.63
N PHE A 74 -8.79 -3.04 5.01
CA PHE A 74 -8.82 -4.47 5.35
C PHE A 74 -9.66 -4.76 6.59
N ASN A 75 -9.57 -3.94 7.63
CA ASN A 75 -10.36 -4.08 8.85
C ASN A 75 -11.87 -3.91 8.61
N ALA A 76 -12.24 -3.14 7.59
CA ALA A 76 -13.65 -2.96 7.19
C ALA A 76 -14.19 -4.14 6.34
N LEU A 77 -13.34 -5.09 5.90
CA LEU A 77 -13.78 -6.20 5.09
C LEU A 77 -14.59 -7.21 5.90
N GLN A 78 -15.78 -7.52 5.41
CA GLN A 78 -16.53 -8.70 5.86
C GLN A 78 -16.05 -9.92 5.07
N LEU A 79 -15.10 -10.66 5.61
CA LEU A 79 -14.51 -11.82 4.94
C LEU A 79 -15.48 -13.02 4.98
N PRO A 80 -15.60 -13.77 3.87
CA PRO A 80 -16.32 -15.04 3.86
C PRO A 80 -15.69 -16.06 4.82
N ARG A 81 -16.45 -17.10 5.21
CA ARG A 81 -15.89 -18.21 6.01
C ARG A 81 -14.98 -19.13 5.20
N ASP A 82 -15.23 -19.26 3.91
CA ASP A 82 -14.37 -20.00 2.99
C ASP A 82 -13.04 -19.25 2.80
N ALA A 83 -11.94 -19.91 3.14
CA ALA A 83 -10.61 -19.29 3.16
C ALA A 83 -10.16 -18.84 1.77
N ARG A 84 -10.46 -19.61 0.71
CA ARG A 84 -10.14 -19.26 -0.68
C ARG A 84 -10.90 -18.00 -1.13
N ALA A 85 -12.20 -17.94 -0.81
CA ALA A 85 -13.01 -16.76 -1.11
C ALA A 85 -12.57 -15.53 -0.28
N ALA A 86 -12.17 -15.75 0.98
CA ALA A 86 -11.63 -14.69 1.83
C ALA A 86 -10.33 -14.12 1.26
N LEU A 87 -9.38 -14.96 0.86
CA LEU A 87 -8.12 -14.55 0.22
C LEU A 87 -8.39 -13.75 -1.07
N LYS A 88 -9.26 -14.24 -1.96
CA LYS A 88 -9.64 -13.50 -3.18
C LYS A 88 -10.22 -12.12 -2.86
N LYS A 89 -11.09 -12.02 -1.86
CA LYS A 89 -11.68 -10.74 -1.44
C LYS A 89 -10.63 -9.79 -0.87
N TYR A 90 -9.70 -10.30 -0.07
CA TYR A 90 -8.59 -9.54 0.50
C TYR A 90 -7.66 -9.00 -0.59
N LEU A 91 -7.18 -9.87 -1.49
CA LEU A 91 -6.32 -9.48 -2.61
C LEU A 91 -7.02 -8.53 -3.59
N LYS A 92 -8.33 -8.71 -3.81
CA LYS A 92 -9.12 -7.76 -4.61
C LYS A 92 -9.16 -6.38 -3.97
N ALA A 93 -9.33 -6.29 -2.64
CA ALA A 93 -9.31 -5.01 -1.92
C ALA A 93 -7.93 -4.36 -2.00
N TYR A 94 -6.85 -5.14 -1.90
CA TYR A 94 -5.47 -4.69 -2.06
C TYR A 94 -5.23 -4.10 -3.45
N VAL A 95 -5.53 -4.86 -4.51
CA VAL A 95 -5.36 -4.43 -5.90
C VAL A 95 -6.21 -3.20 -6.20
N SER A 96 -7.46 -3.18 -5.75
CA SER A 96 -8.36 -2.03 -5.93
C SER A 96 -7.79 -0.77 -5.29
N PHE A 97 -7.29 -0.89 -4.05
CA PHE A 97 -6.66 0.22 -3.32
C PHE A 97 -5.44 0.78 -4.07
N ALA A 98 -4.61 -0.10 -4.63
CA ALA A 98 -3.46 0.32 -5.43
C ALA A 98 -3.88 1.05 -6.72
N MET A 99 -4.91 0.55 -7.40
CA MET A 99 -5.36 1.11 -8.69
C MET A 99 -6.13 2.43 -8.56
N GLU A 100 -6.69 2.74 -7.39
CA GLU A 100 -7.44 3.98 -7.16
C GLU A 100 -6.55 5.24 -7.16
N ASP A 101 -5.28 5.10 -6.83
CA ASP A 101 -4.34 6.22 -6.72
C ASP A 101 -2.94 5.80 -7.21
N PRO A 102 -2.56 6.17 -8.45
CA PRO A 102 -1.27 5.83 -9.02
C PRO A 102 -0.06 6.35 -8.22
N ALA A 103 -0.16 7.56 -7.65
CA ALA A 103 0.91 8.13 -6.83
C ALA A 103 1.12 7.32 -5.53
N ARG A 104 0.01 6.88 -4.92
CA ARG A 104 0.05 5.99 -3.75
C ARG A 104 0.61 4.61 -4.12
N CYS A 105 0.22 4.06 -5.27
CA CYS A 105 0.76 2.81 -5.76
C CYS A 105 2.28 2.88 -5.96
N GLU A 106 2.78 3.95 -6.57
CA GLU A 106 4.21 4.19 -6.78
C GLU A 106 4.98 4.19 -5.45
N LEU A 107 4.52 4.97 -4.46
CA LEU A 107 5.21 5.10 -3.18
C LEU A 107 5.18 3.81 -2.36
N LEU A 108 4.02 3.15 -2.28
CA LEU A 108 3.84 2.01 -1.38
C LEU A 108 4.36 0.69 -1.94
N PHE A 109 4.26 0.48 -3.26
CA PHE A 109 4.41 -0.85 -3.83
C PHE A 109 5.53 -0.98 -4.87
N GLN A 110 5.99 0.11 -5.48
CA GLN A 110 6.94 0.02 -6.60
C GLN A 110 8.39 0.35 -6.24
N ARG A 111 8.68 0.95 -5.07
CA ARG A 111 10.04 1.32 -4.61
C ARG A 111 10.88 2.09 -5.64
N HIS A 112 10.26 2.94 -6.44
CA HIS A 112 10.92 3.67 -7.53
C HIS A 112 11.67 4.92 -7.09
N ILE A 113 11.64 5.29 -5.80
CA ILE A 113 12.31 6.49 -5.30
C ILE A 113 13.75 6.16 -4.92
N PRO A 114 14.75 6.63 -5.68
CA PRO A 114 16.15 6.34 -5.38
C PRO A 114 16.55 6.83 -3.98
N GLY A 115 17.18 5.95 -3.20
CA GLY A 115 17.69 6.27 -1.87
C GLY A 115 16.63 6.38 -0.76
N PHE A 116 15.35 6.24 -1.07
CA PHE A 116 14.30 6.16 -0.05
C PHE A 116 14.12 4.72 0.44
N ALA A 117 14.12 4.57 1.77
CA ALA A 117 13.65 3.38 2.46
C ALA A 117 12.75 3.85 3.62
N PRO A 118 11.57 3.25 3.80
CA PRO A 118 10.72 3.59 4.94
C PRO A 118 11.41 3.21 6.26
N SER A 119 11.09 3.95 7.33
CA SER A 119 11.53 3.62 8.68
C SER A 119 10.98 2.25 9.12
N PRO A 120 11.62 1.58 10.10
CA PRO A 120 11.10 0.33 10.64
C PRO A 120 9.66 0.45 11.14
N GLU A 121 9.30 1.57 11.76
CA GLU A 121 7.97 1.87 12.28
C GLU A 121 6.94 1.98 11.15
N SER A 122 7.28 2.68 10.09
CA SER A 122 6.42 2.82 8.91
C SER A 122 6.31 1.51 8.13
N TYR A 123 7.41 0.76 8.04
CA TYR A 123 7.44 -0.53 7.34
C TYR A 123 6.63 -1.62 8.05
N ALA A 124 6.56 -1.59 9.39
CA ALA A 124 5.74 -2.52 10.17
C ALA A 124 4.24 -2.49 9.78
N LEU A 125 3.74 -1.35 9.29
CA LEU A 125 2.38 -1.24 8.78
C LEU A 125 2.19 -2.03 7.47
N ALA A 126 3.18 -2.01 6.58
CA ALA A 126 3.16 -2.80 5.36
C ALA A 126 3.28 -4.31 5.67
N GLU A 127 4.13 -4.68 6.65
CA GLU A 127 4.24 -6.06 7.13
C GLU A 127 2.93 -6.57 7.73
N ALA A 128 2.20 -5.74 8.48
CA ALA A 128 0.89 -6.09 9.01
C ALA A 128 -0.13 -6.38 7.89
N ALA A 129 -0.11 -5.57 6.82
CA ALA A 129 -0.96 -5.81 5.65
C ALA A 129 -0.62 -7.13 4.94
N LEU A 130 0.67 -7.42 4.76
CA LEU A 130 1.13 -8.69 4.18
C LEU A 130 0.78 -9.87 5.09
N GLY A 131 0.97 -9.73 6.41
CA GLY A 131 0.64 -10.77 7.40
C GLY A 131 -0.82 -11.20 7.35
N GLY A 132 -1.74 -10.27 7.11
CA GLY A 132 -3.15 -10.59 6.88
C GLY A 132 -3.38 -11.47 5.65
N ALA A 133 -2.68 -11.20 4.54
CA ALA A 133 -2.73 -12.04 3.34
C ALA A 133 -2.12 -13.43 3.59
N VAL A 134 -0.94 -13.50 4.23
CA VAL A 134 -0.25 -14.76 4.55
C VAL A 134 -1.11 -15.66 5.44
N LYS A 135 -1.77 -15.10 6.45
CA LYS A 135 -2.72 -15.84 7.28
C LYS A 135 -3.82 -16.49 6.44
N LEU A 136 -4.43 -15.73 5.53
CA LEU A 136 -5.49 -16.25 4.64
C LEU A 136 -4.96 -17.28 3.63
N MET A 137 -3.71 -17.13 3.17
CA MET A 137 -3.04 -18.13 2.33
C MET A 137 -2.86 -19.46 3.09
N HIS A 138 -2.39 -19.41 4.34
CA HIS A 138 -2.26 -20.61 5.19
C HIS A 138 -3.62 -21.28 5.39
N GLU A 139 -4.67 -20.53 5.71
CA GLU A 139 -6.03 -21.04 5.86
C GLU A 139 -6.57 -21.67 4.56
N ALA A 140 -6.12 -21.19 3.39
CA ALA A 140 -6.47 -21.72 2.08
C ALA A 140 -5.58 -22.90 1.63
N GLY A 141 -4.61 -23.34 2.46
CA GLY A 141 -3.72 -24.47 2.18
C GLY A 141 -2.41 -24.11 1.47
N VAL A 142 -2.10 -22.82 1.32
CA VAL A 142 -0.82 -22.33 0.77
C VAL A 142 0.12 -22.06 1.95
N VAL A 143 0.96 -23.02 2.32
CA VAL A 143 1.81 -22.96 3.52
C VAL A 143 3.31 -22.89 3.22
N ASP A 144 3.71 -23.30 2.02
CA ASP A 144 5.10 -23.23 1.58
C ASP A 144 5.49 -21.79 1.24
N GLN A 145 6.68 -21.34 1.68
CA GLN A 145 7.13 -19.97 1.46
C GLN A 145 7.26 -19.61 -0.03
N GLY A 146 7.71 -20.56 -0.86
CA GLY A 146 7.81 -20.35 -2.30
C GLY A 146 6.46 -20.14 -2.96
N ASP A 147 5.41 -20.80 -2.46
CA ASP A 147 4.03 -20.62 -2.94
C ASP A 147 3.48 -19.26 -2.52
N ILE A 148 3.76 -18.83 -1.28
CA ILE A 148 3.41 -17.48 -0.79
C ILE A 148 4.10 -16.43 -1.67
N ASP A 149 5.39 -16.59 -1.94
CA ASP A 149 6.17 -15.69 -2.81
C ASP A 149 5.58 -15.63 -4.24
N CYS A 150 5.10 -16.76 -4.78
CA CYS A 150 4.41 -16.80 -6.07
C CYS A 150 3.12 -15.97 -6.07
N VAL A 151 2.30 -16.04 -5.00
CA VAL A 151 1.08 -15.23 -4.88
C VAL A 151 1.42 -13.74 -4.79
N VAL A 152 2.44 -13.38 -4.02
CA VAL A 152 2.93 -12.00 -3.88
C VAL A 152 3.44 -11.47 -5.22
N ALA A 153 4.32 -12.23 -5.90
CA ALA A 153 4.90 -11.84 -7.18
C ALA A 153 3.82 -11.71 -8.28
N MET A 154 2.87 -12.66 -8.33
CA MET A 154 1.74 -12.61 -9.26
C MET A 154 0.90 -11.36 -9.05
N THR A 155 0.59 -11.03 -7.79
CA THR A 155 -0.25 -9.86 -7.47
C THR A 155 0.47 -8.56 -7.82
N ALA A 156 1.76 -8.44 -7.53
CA ALA A 156 2.58 -7.30 -7.89
C ALA A 156 2.68 -7.13 -9.41
N GLY A 157 2.97 -8.23 -10.15
CA GLY A 157 3.04 -8.21 -11.60
C GLY A 157 1.71 -7.88 -12.28
N LEU A 158 0.58 -8.31 -11.69
CA LEU A 158 -0.75 -7.98 -12.18
C LEU A 158 -1.04 -6.47 -12.05
N MET A 159 -0.65 -5.86 -10.93
CA MET A 159 -0.80 -4.42 -10.70
C MET A 159 0.08 -3.63 -11.67
N ASP A 160 1.34 -4.02 -11.81
CA ASP A 160 2.29 -3.36 -12.73
C ASP A 160 1.80 -3.45 -14.20
N ALA A 161 1.38 -4.63 -14.64
CA ALA A 161 0.82 -4.82 -15.97
C ALA A 161 -0.44 -3.98 -16.20
N GLN A 162 -1.32 -3.85 -15.21
CA GLN A 162 -2.53 -3.02 -15.29
C GLN A 162 -2.17 -1.54 -15.42
N MET A 163 -1.25 -1.04 -14.59
CA MET A 163 -0.86 0.36 -14.60
C MET A 163 -0.10 0.74 -15.88
N SER A 164 0.76 -0.15 -16.37
CA SER A 164 1.59 0.14 -17.54
C SER A 164 0.85 0.00 -18.88
N ASN A 165 -0.13 -0.92 -18.98
CA ASN A 165 -0.71 -1.29 -20.27
C ASN A 165 -2.21 -0.97 -20.42
N ASP A 166 -2.92 -0.70 -19.33
CA ASP A 166 -4.36 -0.38 -19.36
C ASP A 166 -4.73 0.48 -18.12
N PRO A 167 -4.12 1.67 -17.95
CA PRO A 167 -4.38 2.54 -16.80
C PRO A 167 -5.85 2.96 -16.76
N GLY A 168 -6.47 2.81 -15.58
CA GLY A 168 -7.90 3.10 -15.39
C GLY A 168 -8.86 2.02 -15.90
N GLY A 169 -8.37 1.00 -16.62
CA GLY A 169 -9.15 -0.16 -17.04
C GLY A 169 -9.09 -1.32 -16.05
N ASN A 170 -9.40 -2.54 -16.55
CA ASN A 170 -9.36 -3.77 -15.75
C ASN A 170 -8.85 -5.00 -16.54
N ARG A 171 -8.19 -4.76 -17.67
CA ARG A 171 -7.75 -5.82 -18.59
C ARG A 171 -6.98 -6.93 -17.87
N TRP A 172 -6.10 -6.54 -16.94
CA TRP A 172 -5.24 -7.46 -16.20
C TRP A 172 -5.85 -7.86 -14.87
N THR A 173 -6.33 -6.90 -14.08
CA THR A 173 -6.85 -7.14 -12.72
C THR A 173 -8.11 -8.02 -12.69
N ARG A 174 -8.89 -8.07 -13.77
CA ARG A 174 -10.03 -9.00 -13.90
C ARG A 174 -9.64 -10.48 -13.80
N HIS A 175 -8.37 -10.82 -14.02
CA HIS A 175 -7.86 -12.18 -13.96
C HIS A 175 -7.39 -12.61 -12.57
N LEU A 176 -7.39 -11.71 -11.58
CA LEU A 176 -6.89 -11.97 -10.22
C LEU A 176 -7.48 -13.25 -9.61
N ASN A 177 -8.80 -13.39 -9.61
CA ASN A 177 -9.45 -14.55 -9.01
C ASN A 177 -9.01 -15.88 -9.66
N ARG A 178 -8.91 -15.90 -10.98
CA ARG A 178 -8.44 -17.08 -11.73
C ARG A 178 -7.00 -17.43 -11.40
N LEU A 179 -6.13 -16.43 -11.30
CA LEU A 179 -4.72 -16.64 -10.97
C LEU A 179 -4.53 -17.13 -9.54
N VAL A 180 -5.30 -16.60 -8.60
CA VAL A 180 -5.32 -17.09 -7.21
C VAL A 180 -5.77 -18.54 -7.16
N ASP A 181 -6.83 -18.92 -7.89
CA ASP A 181 -7.28 -20.32 -7.95
C ASP A 181 -6.20 -21.25 -8.48
N LEU A 182 -5.53 -20.89 -9.57
CA LEU A 182 -4.47 -21.69 -10.16
C LEU A 182 -3.30 -21.92 -9.18
N LEU A 183 -2.88 -20.90 -8.44
CA LEU A 183 -1.79 -21.00 -7.47
C LEU A 183 -2.19 -21.86 -6.25
N ILE A 184 -3.40 -21.69 -5.72
CA ILE A 184 -3.88 -22.52 -4.60
C ILE A 184 -4.00 -23.99 -5.02
N ASP A 185 -4.59 -24.27 -6.19
CA ASP A 185 -4.77 -25.64 -6.67
C ASP A 185 -3.43 -26.33 -6.92
N ASP A 186 -2.44 -25.61 -7.45
CA ASP A 186 -1.08 -26.12 -7.64
C ASP A 186 -0.38 -26.39 -6.29
N ALA A 187 -0.43 -25.46 -5.34
CA ALA A 187 0.15 -25.60 -4.01
C ALA A 187 -0.44 -26.83 -3.28
N ILE A 188 -1.76 -26.98 -3.27
CA ILE A 188 -2.42 -28.13 -2.66
C ILE A 188 -2.02 -29.43 -3.35
N THR A 189 -1.99 -29.45 -4.69
CA THR A 189 -1.63 -30.65 -5.46
C THR A 189 -0.19 -31.10 -5.18
N ARG A 190 0.75 -30.16 -5.00
CA ARG A 190 2.14 -30.46 -4.66
C ARG A 190 2.28 -30.98 -3.23
N SER A 191 1.55 -30.39 -2.27
CA SER A 191 1.59 -30.82 -0.87
C SER A 191 1.08 -32.27 -0.66
N ILE A 192 0.19 -32.79 -1.53
CA ILE A 192 -0.31 -34.16 -1.47
C ILE A 192 0.71 -35.17 -2.02
N ARG A 193 1.66 -34.71 -2.87
CA ARG A 193 2.64 -35.59 -3.52
C ARG A 193 3.97 -35.72 -2.76
N THR A 194 4.14 -34.93 -1.71
CA THR A 194 5.31 -34.93 -0.82
C THR A 194 5.02 -35.73 0.43
#